data_cfaf9d63c111dc97dad86d3af5aef6c2
#
_entry.id   cfaf9d63c111dc97dad86d3af5aef6c2
#
_cell.length_a   1.000
_cell.length_b   1.000
_cell.length_c   1.000
_cell.angle_alpha   90.00
_cell.angle_beta   90.00
_cell.angle_gamma   90.00
#
_symmetry.space_group_name_H-M   'P 1'
#
loop_
_entity.id
_entity.type
_entity.pdbx_description
1 polymer ?
#
loop_
_entity_poly.entity_id
_entity_poly.type
_entity_poly.pdbx_seq_one_letter_code
_entity_poly.pdbx_strand_id
1 'polypeptide(L)'
;MFSRTFLTQAFGVIFLGLGLAARAGLWKKWYWGSKGAVYGYLPMGLVFVLYALDSQAVARMGPYHIAYQALMVLLGLCALWWTLRPPAFVKPTWVRWVEAYPQNLYDAMAKAVKRGDAWEAHVTSAESIDGWVKSLRPKNKRKPEA
;
A
#
# COMPACT_ATOMS: atom_id res chain seq x y z
N MET A 1 8.23 -12.08 -29.99
CA MET A 1 9.03 -11.11 -29.19
C MET A 1 8.09 -9.98 -28.78
N PHE A 2 7.80 -9.83 -27.47
CA PHE A 2 6.90 -8.75 -27.03
C PHE A 2 7.53 -7.39 -27.24
N SER A 3 6.78 -6.40 -27.72
CA SER A 3 7.27 -5.04 -27.88
C SER A 3 7.58 -4.41 -26.52
N ARG A 4 8.55 -3.48 -26.47
CA ARG A 4 8.87 -2.74 -25.23
C ARG A 4 7.65 -2.02 -24.68
N THR A 5 6.82 -1.46 -25.54
CA THR A 5 5.56 -0.79 -25.20
C THR A 5 4.58 -1.75 -24.50
N PHE A 6 4.42 -2.98 -25.01
CA PHE A 6 3.55 -3.98 -24.41
C PHE A 6 4.01 -4.34 -22.98
N LEU A 7 5.31 -4.58 -22.79
CA LEU A 7 5.86 -4.89 -21.46
C LEU A 7 5.63 -3.73 -20.47
N THR A 8 5.87 -2.51 -20.90
CA THR A 8 5.65 -1.32 -20.05
C THR A 8 4.20 -1.16 -19.65
N GLN A 9 3.26 -1.36 -20.59
CA GLN A 9 1.83 -1.35 -20.30
C GLN A 9 1.42 -2.47 -19.32
N ALA A 10 1.93 -3.68 -19.55
CA ALA A 10 1.66 -4.81 -18.68
C ALA A 10 2.11 -4.53 -17.22
N PHE A 11 3.30 -3.98 -17.04
CA PHE A 11 3.77 -3.52 -15.72
C PHE A 11 2.84 -2.45 -15.11
N GLY A 12 2.42 -1.48 -15.91
CA GLY A 12 1.49 -0.44 -15.47
C GLY A 12 0.17 -1.03 -14.96
N VAL A 13 -0.43 -1.94 -15.71
CA VAL A 13 -1.67 -2.63 -15.33
C VAL A 13 -1.48 -3.47 -14.07
N ILE A 14 -0.36 -4.18 -13.95
CA ILE A 14 -0.03 -4.98 -12.75
C ILE A 14 0.08 -4.06 -11.53
N PHE A 15 0.83 -2.96 -11.59
CA PHE A 15 0.95 -2.01 -10.48
C PHE A 15 -0.38 -1.39 -10.09
N LEU A 16 -1.21 -0.99 -11.07
CA LEU A 16 -2.56 -0.50 -10.79
C LEU A 16 -3.42 -1.56 -10.11
N GLY A 17 -3.41 -2.79 -10.61
CA GLY A 17 -4.17 -3.90 -10.04
C GLY A 17 -3.76 -4.21 -8.61
N LEU A 18 -2.45 -4.30 -8.34
CA LEU A 18 -1.91 -4.53 -6.99
C LEU A 18 -2.23 -3.36 -6.05
N GLY A 19 -2.09 -2.12 -6.51
CA GLY A 19 -2.43 -0.94 -5.73
C GLY A 19 -3.92 -0.88 -5.37
N LEU A 20 -4.81 -1.19 -6.31
CA LEU A 20 -6.25 -1.27 -6.08
C LEU A 20 -6.62 -2.43 -5.14
N ALA A 21 -6.04 -3.62 -5.35
CA ALA A 21 -6.28 -4.79 -4.50
C ALA A 21 -5.85 -4.53 -3.04
N ALA A 22 -4.69 -3.89 -2.85
CA ALA A 22 -4.21 -3.51 -1.53
C ALA A 22 -5.16 -2.49 -0.86
N ARG A 23 -5.63 -1.49 -1.62
CA ARG A 23 -6.55 -0.47 -1.11
C ARG A 23 -7.94 -1.05 -0.78
N ALA A 24 -8.43 -1.98 -1.59
CA ALA A 24 -9.69 -2.69 -1.35
C ALA A 24 -9.60 -3.69 -0.17
N GLY A 25 -8.40 -3.95 0.37
CA GLY A 25 -8.18 -4.92 1.44
C GLY A 25 -8.21 -6.37 0.97
N LEU A 26 -8.17 -6.62 -0.34
CA LEU A 26 -8.10 -7.96 -0.92
C LEU A 26 -6.73 -8.60 -0.73
N TRP A 27 -5.69 -7.77 -0.70
CA TRP A 27 -4.32 -8.20 -0.45
C TRP A 27 -3.77 -7.47 0.77
N LYS A 28 -3.74 -8.15 1.95
CA LYS A 28 -3.34 -7.55 3.24
C LYS A 28 -1.89 -7.86 3.61
N LYS A 29 -1.34 -8.98 3.13
CA LYS A 29 0.01 -9.48 3.50
C LYS A 29 1.15 -8.50 3.25
N TRP A 30 0.98 -7.56 2.29
CA TRP A 30 1.98 -6.55 1.98
C TRP A 30 2.35 -5.66 3.18
N TYR A 31 1.39 -5.43 4.08
CA TYR A 31 1.55 -4.43 5.14
C TYR A 31 2.72 -4.71 6.08
N TRP A 32 2.88 -5.96 6.50
CA TRP A 32 3.96 -6.34 7.40
C TRP A 32 5.30 -6.62 6.69
N GLY A 33 5.32 -6.70 5.37
CA GLY A 33 6.52 -6.93 4.57
C GLY A 33 7.09 -5.66 3.93
N SER A 34 6.31 -5.01 3.07
CA SER A 34 6.77 -3.91 2.21
C SER A 34 5.78 -2.74 2.15
N LYS A 35 5.25 -2.37 3.30
CA LYS A 35 4.16 -1.40 3.42
C LYS A 35 4.39 -0.07 2.70
N GLY A 36 5.61 0.44 2.67
CA GLY A 36 5.91 1.71 2.02
C GLY A 36 5.70 1.68 0.50
N ALA A 37 6.23 0.67 -0.17
CA ALA A 37 6.23 0.58 -1.63
C ALA A 37 4.82 0.52 -2.24
N VAL A 38 3.90 -0.21 -1.62
CA VAL A 38 2.55 -0.47 -2.16
C VAL A 38 1.73 0.81 -2.33
N TYR A 39 1.94 1.82 -1.47
CA TYR A 39 1.24 3.09 -1.61
C TYR A 39 1.62 3.86 -2.88
N GLY A 40 2.85 3.68 -3.37
CA GLY A 40 3.32 4.26 -4.62
C GLY A 40 2.83 3.54 -5.89
N TYR A 41 2.25 2.34 -5.76
CA TYR A 41 1.89 1.53 -6.93
C TYR A 41 0.83 2.19 -7.83
N LEU A 42 -0.17 2.88 -7.26
CA LEU A 42 -1.20 3.55 -8.06
C LEU A 42 -0.63 4.65 -8.96
N PRO A 43 0.06 5.68 -8.45
CA PRO A 43 0.63 6.72 -9.32
C PRO A 43 1.75 6.16 -10.21
N MET A 44 2.55 5.18 -9.76
CA MET A 44 3.56 4.55 -10.60
C MET A 44 2.94 3.75 -11.74
N GLY A 45 1.86 3.01 -11.48
CA GLY A 45 1.12 2.29 -12.51
C GLY A 45 0.58 3.23 -13.59
N LEU A 46 0.06 4.41 -13.20
CA LEU A 46 -0.34 5.46 -14.15
C LEU A 46 0.84 5.97 -14.99
N VAL A 47 2.01 6.19 -14.37
CA VAL A 47 3.23 6.57 -15.10
C VAL A 47 3.55 5.55 -16.18
N PHE A 48 3.57 4.25 -15.86
CA PHE A 48 3.88 3.22 -16.85
C PHE A 48 2.84 3.10 -17.95
N VAL A 49 1.54 3.20 -17.64
CA VAL A 49 0.48 3.17 -18.65
C VAL A 49 0.58 4.37 -19.59
N LEU A 50 0.78 5.57 -19.04
CA LEU A 50 0.91 6.80 -19.84
C LEU A 50 2.21 6.81 -20.65
N TYR A 51 3.33 6.37 -20.08
CA TYR A 51 4.62 6.29 -20.77
C TYR A 51 4.58 5.34 -21.96
N ALA A 52 3.74 4.32 -21.93
CA ALA A 52 3.57 3.37 -23.01
C ALA A 52 2.64 3.87 -24.14
N LEU A 53 2.13 5.13 -24.05
CA LEU A 53 1.43 5.74 -25.16
C LEU A 53 2.42 5.92 -26.33
N ASP A 54 1.89 5.71 -27.53
CA ASP A 54 2.69 5.83 -28.76
C ASP A 54 3.34 7.22 -28.85
N SER A 55 4.63 7.24 -29.16
CA SER A 55 5.39 8.47 -29.37
C SER A 55 4.78 9.39 -30.44
N GLN A 56 4.14 8.82 -31.45
CA GLN A 56 3.41 9.58 -32.46
C GLN A 56 2.14 10.24 -31.90
N ALA A 57 1.42 9.56 -31.02
CA ALA A 57 0.28 10.17 -30.34
C ALA A 57 0.71 11.34 -29.46
N VAL A 58 1.80 11.18 -28.70
CA VAL A 58 2.39 12.25 -27.89
C VAL A 58 2.87 13.41 -28.74
N ALA A 59 3.53 13.16 -29.88
CA ALA A 59 3.98 14.20 -30.79
C ALA A 59 2.83 15.02 -31.39
N ARG A 60 1.65 14.40 -31.59
CA ARG A 60 0.43 15.08 -32.09
C ARG A 60 -0.23 16.00 -31.07
N MET A 61 0.16 15.94 -29.80
CA MET A 61 -0.40 16.78 -28.73
C MET A 61 0.00 18.26 -28.86
N GLY A 62 0.96 18.61 -29.76
CA GLY A 62 1.37 20.00 -29.95
C GLY A 62 1.79 20.66 -28.63
N PRO A 63 1.20 21.83 -28.26
CA PRO A 63 1.56 22.54 -27.04
C PRO A 63 1.23 21.75 -25.74
N TYR A 64 0.31 20.79 -25.79
CA TYR A 64 -0.05 19.94 -24.64
C TYR A 64 1.04 18.91 -24.28
N HIS A 65 2.06 18.74 -25.12
CA HIS A 65 3.19 17.87 -24.84
C HIS A 65 3.93 18.27 -23.53
N ILE A 66 4.06 19.56 -23.27
CA ILE A 66 4.67 20.07 -22.03
C ILE A 66 3.80 19.69 -20.82
N ALA A 67 2.48 19.87 -20.92
CA ALA A 67 1.55 19.48 -19.85
C ALA A 67 1.59 17.98 -19.58
N TYR A 68 1.70 17.15 -20.63
CA TYR A 68 1.86 15.71 -20.49
C TYR A 68 3.15 15.35 -19.75
N GLN A 69 4.28 15.95 -20.11
CA GLN A 69 5.57 15.72 -19.42
C GLN A 69 5.49 16.16 -17.94
N ALA A 70 4.91 17.33 -17.68
CA ALA A 70 4.71 17.82 -16.33
C ALA A 70 3.85 16.85 -15.48
N LEU A 71 2.77 16.31 -16.07
CA LEU A 71 1.94 15.29 -15.43
C LEU A 71 2.73 14.03 -15.08
N MET A 72 3.59 13.55 -16.00
CA MET A 72 4.43 12.37 -15.76
C MET A 72 5.39 12.58 -14.59
N VAL A 73 6.05 13.72 -14.54
CA VAL A 73 6.94 14.11 -13.44
C VAL A 73 6.16 14.20 -12.12
N LEU A 74 5.00 14.85 -12.14
CA LEU A 74 4.14 14.98 -10.96
C LEU A 74 3.70 13.60 -10.41
N LEU A 75 3.25 12.69 -11.28
CA LEU A 75 2.88 11.33 -10.89
C LEU A 75 4.08 10.56 -10.31
N GLY A 76 5.27 10.70 -10.89
CA GLY A 76 6.50 10.10 -10.36
C GLY A 76 6.85 10.62 -8.98
N LEU A 77 6.76 11.95 -8.77
CA LEU A 77 6.96 12.58 -7.47
C LEU A 77 5.90 12.13 -6.44
N CYS A 78 4.63 12.03 -6.86
CA CYS A 78 3.56 11.48 -6.02
C CYS A 78 3.83 10.03 -5.63
N ALA A 79 4.31 9.19 -6.56
CA ALA A 79 4.65 7.81 -6.27
C ALA A 79 5.74 7.72 -5.21
N LEU A 80 6.82 8.51 -5.35
CA LEU A 80 7.89 8.58 -4.38
C LEU A 80 7.40 9.09 -3.01
N TRP A 81 6.62 10.18 -3.01
CA TRP A 81 6.07 10.77 -1.78
C TRP A 81 5.17 9.79 -1.04
N TRP A 82 4.26 9.12 -1.75
CA TRP A 82 3.36 8.14 -1.12
C TRP A 82 4.08 6.91 -0.60
N THR A 83 5.19 6.52 -1.23
CA THR A 83 6.05 5.45 -0.73
C THR A 83 6.72 5.83 0.61
N LEU A 84 7.20 7.07 0.72
CA LEU A 84 7.92 7.55 1.90
C LEU A 84 6.96 8.00 3.03
N ARG A 85 5.90 8.74 2.67
CA ARG A 85 4.94 9.33 3.61
C ARG A 85 3.51 9.21 3.06
N PRO A 86 2.90 8.03 3.14
CA PRO A 86 1.57 7.83 2.60
C PRO A 86 0.54 8.69 3.34
N PRO A 87 -0.23 9.54 2.64
CA PRO A 87 -1.29 10.33 3.25
C PRO A 87 -2.44 9.43 3.73
N ALA A 88 -3.18 9.89 4.75
CA ALA A 88 -4.23 9.09 5.39
C ALA A 88 -5.33 8.59 4.44
N PHE A 89 -5.65 9.38 3.39
CA PHE A 89 -6.68 9.02 2.42
C PHE A 89 -6.27 7.86 1.50
N VAL A 90 -4.97 7.61 1.35
CA VAL A 90 -4.44 6.49 0.55
C VAL A 90 -4.46 5.19 1.34
N LYS A 91 -4.36 5.29 2.67
CA LYS A 91 -4.31 4.12 3.56
C LYS A 91 -5.68 3.43 3.62
N PRO A 92 -5.74 2.10 3.44
CA PRO A 92 -6.96 1.33 3.71
C PRO A 92 -7.47 1.57 5.13
N THR A 93 -8.77 1.44 5.35
CA THR A 93 -9.40 1.70 6.66
C THR A 93 -8.81 0.80 7.76
N TRP A 94 -8.60 -0.49 7.46
CA TRP A 94 -8.01 -1.43 8.42
C TRP A 94 -6.57 -1.06 8.82
N VAL A 95 -5.77 -0.46 7.92
CA VAL A 95 -4.41 0.02 8.23
C VAL A 95 -4.48 1.16 9.25
N ARG A 96 -5.43 2.08 9.06
CA ARG A 96 -5.63 3.19 10.00
C ARG A 96 -6.01 2.69 11.40
N TRP A 97 -6.81 1.64 11.49
CA TRP A 97 -7.13 1.01 12.77
C TRP A 97 -5.88 0.41 13.44
N VAL A 98 -5.07 -0.34 12.68
CA VAL A 98 -3.83 -0.94 13.22
C VAL A 98 -2.83 0.13 13.67
N GLU A 99 -2.67 1.19 12.88
CA GLU A 99 -1.72 2.28 13.18
C GLU A 99 -2.22 3.23 14.30
N ALA A 100 -3.47 3.15 14.69
CA ALA A 100 -4.01 3.92 15.82
C ALA A 100 -3.58 3.40 17.20
N TYR A 101 -3.08 2.16 17.27
CA TYR A 101 -2.62 1.58 18.54
C TYR A 101 -1.25 2.14 18.96
N PRO A 102 -1.00 2.25 20.28
CA PRO A 102 0.31 2.61 20.80
C PRO A 102 1.41 1.66 20.32
N GLN A 103 2.65 2.18 20.22
CA GLN A 103 3.78 1.46 19.63
C GLN A 103 4.05 0.09 20.26
N ASN A 104 3.90 -0.03 21.59
CA ASN A 104 4.08 -1.30 22.30
C ASN A 104 3.08 -2.39 21.87
N LEU A 105 1.83 -2.01 21.59
CA LEU A 105 0.80 -2.93 21.07
C LEU A 105 1.01 -3.23 19.59
N TYR A 106 1.41 -2.23 18.83
CA TYR A 106 1.80 -2.41 17.44
C TYR A 106 2.96 -3.42 17.30
N ASP A 107 3.98 -3.31 18.14
CA ASP A 107 5.11 -4.25 18.16
C ASP A 107 4.68 -5.67 18.58
N ALA A 108 3.71 -5.77 19.49
CA ALA A 108 3.13 -7.07 19.87
C ALA A 108 2.39 -7.72 18.70
N MET A 109 1.59 -6.94 17.95
CA MET A 109 0.95 -7.40 16.72
C MET A 109 1.98 -7.85 15.67
N ALA A 110 3.01 -7.05 15.43
CA ALA A 110 4.08 -7.38 14.48
C ALA A 110 4.81 -8.70 14.86
N LYS A 111 5.05 -8.94 16.16
CA LYS A 111 5.62 -10.19 16.67
C LYS A 111 4.67 -11.37 16.46
N ALA A 112 3.38 -11.18 16.69
CA ALA A 112 2.36 -12.21 16.47
C ALA A 112 2.29 -12.63 15.00
N VAL A 113 2.29 -11.66 14.07
CA VAL A 113 2.35 -11.91 12.62
C VAL A 113 3.61 -12.69 12.23
N LYS A 114 4.77 -12.32 12.77
CA LYS A 114 6.04 -13.04 12.52
C LYS A 114 6.02 -14.48 13.01
N ARG A 115 5.22 -14.80 14.05
CA ARG A 115 5.01 -16.17 14.54
C ARG A 115 4.05 -16.98 13.70
N GLY A 116 3.38 -16.36 12.72
CA GLY A 116 2.43 -17.03 11.84
C GLY A 116 0.98 -16.99 12.30
N ASP A 117 0.64 -16.08 13.22
CA ASP A 117 -0.77 -15.92 13.65
C ASP A 117 -1.65 -15.53 12.46
N ALA A 118 -2.87 -16.01 12.39
CA ALA A 118 -3.85 -15.75 11.33
C ALA A 118 -4.45 -14.32 11.45
N TRP A 119 -3.61 -13.32 11.47
CA TRP A 119 -3.95 -11.92 11.74
C TRP A 119 -4.92 -11.30 10.72
N GLU A 120 -4.95 -11.81 9.48
CA GLU A 120 -5.81 -11.28 8.41
C GLU A 120 -7.31 -11.39 8.76
N ALA A 121 -7.68 -12.40 9.54
CA ALA A 121 -9.04 -12.60 10.03
C ALA A 121 -9.44 -11.55 11.09
N HIS A 122 -8.47 -11.01 11.81
CA HIS A 122 -8.69 -10.04 12.88
C HIS A 122 -8.80 -8.59 12.41
N VAL A 123 -8.38 -8.28 11.18
CA VAL A 123 -8.43 -6.92 10.62
C VAL A 123 -9.65 -6.70 9.71
N THR A 124 -10.79 -7.26 10.08
CA THR A 124 -12.06 -7.13 9.35
C THR A 124 -12.93 -6.00 9.90
N SER A 125 -12.84 -5.73 11.20
CA SER A 125 -13.50 -4.60 11.86
C SER A 125 -12.63 -4.06 12.99
N ALA A 126 -12.95 -2.85 13.48
CA ALA A 126 -12.25 -2.24 14.60
C ALA A 126 -12.39 -3.09 15.89
N GLU A 127 -13.58 -3.66 16.13
CA GLU A 127 -13.85 -4.52 17.28
C GLU A 127 -13.04 -5.82 17.22
N SER A 128 -12.90 -6.40 16.03
CA SER A 128 -12.12 -7.62 15.83
C SER A 128 -10.64 -7.38 16.12
N ILE A 129 -10.09 -6.24 15.70
CA ILE A 129 -8.71 -5.85 16.03
C ILE A 129 -8.55 -5.65 17.53
N ASP A 130 -9.49 -4.96 18.18
CA ASP A 130 -9.42 -4.71 19.62
C ASP A 130 -9.45 -6.02 20.41
N GLY A 131 -10.29 -6.97 20.02
CA GLY A 131 -10.32 -8.33 20.57
C GLY A 131 -8.97 -9.05 20.43
N TRP A 132 -8.37 -8.99 19.24
CA TRP A 132 -7.04 -9.57 18.99
C TRP A 132 -5.96 -8.90 19.84
N VAL A 133 -5.90 -7.58 19.87
CA VAL A 133 -4.92 -6.82 20.68
C VAL A 133 -5.06 -7.15 22.17
N LYS A 134 -6.30 -7.29 22.69
CA LYS A 134 -6.53 -7.72 24.09
C LYS A 134 -5.95 -9.10 24.36
N SER A 135 -6.04 -10.03 23.41
CA SER A 135 -5.47 -11.37 23.56
C SER A 135 -3.94 -11.38 23.57
N LEU A 136 -3.30 -10.38 22.92
CA LEU A 136 -1.84 -10.23 22.85
C LEU A 136 -1.26 -9.56 24.10
N ARG A 137 -2.07 -8.89 24.93
CA ARG A 137 -1.58 -8.31 26.18
C ARG A 137 -1.08 -9.43 27.08
N PRO A 138 0.12 -9.33 27.65
CA PRO A 138 0.58 -10.32 28.62
C PRO A 138 -0.42 -10.36 29.75
N LYS A 139 -0.99 -11.55 30.03
CA LYS A 139 -1.77 -11.77 31.25
C LYS A 139 -0.88 -11.39 32.41
N ASN A 140 -1.21 -10.28 33.09
CA ASN A 140 -0.49 -9.84 34.27
C ASN A 140 -0.52 -11.02 35.25
N LYS A 141 0.63 -11.70 35.41
CA LYS A 141 0.76 -12.71 36.45
C LYS A 141 0.54 -11.96 37.74
N ARG A 142 -0.67 -12.06 38.33
CA ARG A 142 -0.88 -11.64 39.72
C ARG A 142 0.25 -12.25 40.52
N LYS A 143 1.15 -11.41 41.06
CA LYS A 143 2.03 -11.90 42.12
C LYS A 143 1.14 -12.53 43.17
N PRO A 144 1.38 -13.76 43.55
CA PRO A 144 0.72 -14.28 44.76
C PRO A 144 1.12 -13.35 45.89
N GLU A 145 0.14 -12.69 46.50
CA GLU A 145 0.33 -11.97 47.75
C GLU A 145 0.79 -13.02 48.76
N ALA A 146 2.02 -12.85 49.25
CA ALA A 146 2.58 -13.66 50.32
C ALA A 146 2.15 -13.09 51.67
#